data_1db5eab19041b83b86c98d7a2ec69072
#
_entry.id   1db5eab19041b83b86c98d7a2ec69072
#
_cell.length_a   1.000
_cell.length_b   1.000
_cell.length_c   1.000
_cell.angle_alpha   90.00
_cell.angle_beta   90.00
_cell.angle_gamma   90.00
#
_symmetry.space_group_name_H-M   'P 1'
#
loop_
_entity.id
_entity.type
_entity.pdbx_description
1 polymer ?
#
loop_
_entity_poly.entity_id
_entity_poly.type
_entity_poly.pdbx_seq_one_letter_code
_entity_poly.pdbx_strand_id
1 'polypeptide(L)'
;MERFYWYVIESMCDFKSLSDSIKNAGFDDSKEQGFTVNSISKNCISGKYVKSKIVTQKFVNPFGDDSFEQRKIYEIINFEISKENAILLQMRNPDRCVSSFLTELNKVTNYSLFIDRPKFILPDLLIDLRNKGLV
;
A
#
# COMPACT_ATOMS: atom_id res chain seq x y z
N MET A 1 -13.26 7.60 11.65
CA MET A 1 -13.24 8.35 10.38
C MET A 1 -12.30 7.69 9.39
N GLU A 2 -12.76 7.39 8.19
CA GLU A 2 -11.92 6.82 7.15
C GLU A 2 -11.08 7.91 6.49
N ARG A 3 -9.82 7.61 6.24
CA ARG A 3 -8.90 8.50 5.53
C ARG A 3 -8.45 7.80 4.25
N PHE A 4 -8.37 8.58 3.18
CA PHE A 4 -7.89 8.10 1.89
C PHE A 4 -6.70 8.94 1.45
N TYR A 5 -5.65 8.27 0.99
CA TYR A 5 -4.50 8.90 0.37
C TYR A 5 -4.50 8.53 -1.10
N TRP A 6 -4.25 9.52 -1.95
CA TRP A 6 -4.26 9.38 -3.39
C TRP A 6 -2.90 9.70 -3.96
N TYR A 7 -2.48 8.91 -4.93
CA TYR A 7 -1.25 9.14 -5.67
C TYR A 7 -1.52 8.92 -7.14
N VAL A 8 -0.84 9.71 -7.99
CA VAL A 8 -0.83 9.52 -9.43
C VAL A 8 0.40 8.70 -9.78
N ILE A 9 0.21 7.66 -10.58
CA ILE A 9 1.30 6.79 -11.03
C ILE A 9 1.54 7.01 -12.51
N GLU A 10 2.79 7.32 -12.85
CA GLU A 10 3.27 7.25 -14.23
C GLU A 10 4.07 5.95 -14.35
N SER A 11 3.68 5.10 -15.27
CA SER A 11 4.27 3.78 -15.42
C SER A 11 4.91 3.64 -16.79
N MET A 12 6.12 3.10 -16.81
CA MET A 12 6.82 2.77 -18.05
C MET A 12 6.42 1.41 -18.61
N CYS A 13 5.68 0.61 -17.83
CA CYS A 13 5.13 -0.66 -18.27
C CYS A 13 3.60 -0.55 -18.39
N ASP A 14 2.96 -1.52 -19.06
CA ASP A 14 1.52 -1.53 -19.16
C ASP A 14 0.87 -1.96 -17.84
N PHE A 15 -0.43 -1.76 -17.73
CA PHE A 15 -1.15 -2.05 -16.49
C PHE A 15 -1.15 -3.54 -16.16
N LYS A 16 -1.19 -4.40 -17.18
CA LYS A 16 -1.13 -5.84 -16.99
C LYS A 16 0.20 -6.26 -16.36
N SER A 17 1.31 -5.71 -16.84
CA SER A 17 2.63 -5.98 -16.27
C SER A 17 2.73 -5.49 -14.83
N LEU A 18 2.16 -4.34 -14.54
CA LEU A 18 2.08 -3.81 -13.18
C LEU A 18 1.31 -4.76 -12.26
N SER A 19 0.14 -5.22 -12.71
CA SER A 19 -0.69 -6.14 -11.94
C SER A 19 0.02 -7.48 -11.70
N ASP A 20 0.68 -8.01 -12.72
CA ASP A 20 1.41 -9.27 -12.61
C ASP A 20 2.59 -9.14 -11.65
N SER A 21 3.29 -8.02 -11.67
CA SER A 21 4.40 -7.76 -10.74
C SER A 21 3.93 -7.76 -9.29
N ILE A 22 2.79 -7.13 -9.03
CA ILE A 22 2.22 -7.09 -7.68
C ILE A 22 1.76 -8.50 -7.26
N LYS A 23 1.10 -9.23 -8.15
CA LYS A 23 0.63 -10.58 -7.89
C LYS A 23 1.79 -11.53 -7.57
N ASN A 24 2.92 -11.38 -8.28
CA ASN A 24 4.09 -12.23 -8.08
C ASN A 24 4.87 -11.88 -6.81
N ALA A 25 4.61 -10.73 -6.21
CA ALA A 25 5.22 -10.30 -4.96
C ALA A 25 4.36 -10.64 -3.75
N GLY A 26 3.73 -11.81 -3.75
CA GLY A 26 2.85 -12.26 -2.68
C GLY A 26 3.54 -12.33 -1.33
N PHE A 27 2.82 -11.96 -0.29
CA PHE A 27 3.30 -12.05 1.09
C PHE A 27 3.16 -13.48 1.63
N ASP A 28 4.18 -13.92 2.35
CA ASP A 28 4.14 -15.14 3.16
C ASP A 28 4.96 -14.93 4.44
N ASP A 29 4.90 -15.89 5.36
CA ASP A 29 5.56 -15.74 6.66
C ASP A 29 7.08 -15.73 6.58
N SER A 30 7.66 -16.15 5.45
CA SER A 30 9.10 -16.11 5.25
C SER A 30 9.60 -14.74 4.80
N LYS A 31 8.69 -13.83 4.46
CA LYS A 31 9.01 -12.49 3.98
C LYS A 31 8.71 -11.44 5.02
N GLU A 32 9.51 -10.38 5.01
CA GLU A 32 9.25 -9.22 5.86
C GLU A 32 8.10 -8.37 5.35
N GLN A 33 7.88 -8.34 4.03
CA GLN A 33 6.83 -7.55 3.40
C GLN A 33 6.38 -8.19 2.10
N GLY A 34 5.19 -7.81 1.65
CA GLY A 34 4.65 -8.29 0.39
C GLY A 34 3.22 -7.84 0.19
N PHE A 35 2.59 -8.39 -0.84
CA PHE A 35 1.25 -7.99 -1.25
C PHE A 35 0.30 -9.19 -1.19
N THR A 36 -0.94 -8.91 -0.82
CA THR A 36 -2.04 -9.88 -0.93
C THR A 36 -3.07 -9.30 -1.88
N VAL A 37 -3.33 -9.97 -2.99
CA VAL A 37 -4.26 -9.47 -4.00
C VAL A 37 -5.66 -10.00 -3.73
N ASN A 38 -6.64 -9.10 -3.61
CA ASN A 38 -8.04 -9.45 -3.41
C ASN A 38 -8.77 -9.63 -4.73
N SER A 39 -8.53 -8.73 -5.69
CA SER A 39 -9.16 -8.82 -7.00
C SER A 39 -8.29 -8.15 -8.06
N ILE A 40 -8.34 -8.69 -9.27
CA ILE A 40 -7.68 -8.13 -10.45
C ILE A 40 -8.69 -8.11 -11.58
N SER A 41 -8.81 -6.94 -12.22
CA SER A 41 -9.55 -6.81 -13.46
C SER A 41 -8.66 -6.14 -14.50
N LYS A 42 -9.20 -5.91 -15.70
CA LYS A 42 -8.44 -5.28 -16.78
C LYS A 42 -7.92 -3.89 -16.42
N ASN A 43 -8.69 -3.15 -15.62
CA ASN A 43 -8.40 -1.75 -15.30
C ASN A 43 -8.24 -1.48 -13.81
N CYS A 44 -8.22 -2.51 -12.97
CA CYS A 44 -8.20 -2.32 -11.53
C CYS A 44 -7.55 -3.50 -10.83
N ILE A 45 -6.74 -3.21 -9.84
CA ILE A 45 -6.21 -4.21 -8.92
C ILE A 45 -6.42 -3.70 -7.49
N SER A 46 -6.98 -4.55 -6.63
CA SER A 46 -7.15 -4.21 -5.22
C SER A 46 -6.55 -5.29 -4.33
N GLY A 47 -6.04 -4.87 -3.21
CA GLY A 47 -5.41 -5.80 -2.29
C GLY A 47 -4.88 -5.11 -1.05
N LYS A 48 -3.93 -5.78 -0.41
CA LYS A 48 -3.29 -5.31 0.82
C LYS A 48 -1.78 -5.38 0.67
N TYR A 49 -1.11 -4.35 1.16
CA TYR A 49 0.31 -4.41 1.44
C TYR A 49 0.47 -4.82 2.90
N VAL A 50 1.29 -5.83 3.16
CA VAL A 50 1.52 -6.36 4.50
C VAL A 50 2.99 -6.24 4.82
N LYS A 51 3.30 -5.66 5.96
CA LYS A 51 4.67 -5.58 6.47
C LYS A 51 4.70 -6.14 7.88
N SER A 52 5.58 -7.10 8.13
CA SER A 52 5.77 -7.63 9.47
C SER A 52 6.81 -6.82 10.23
N LYS A 53 6.61 -6.72 11.52
CA LYS A 53 7.48 -5.96 12.41
C LYS A 53 7.60 -6.70 13.72
N ILE A 54 8.82 -6.76 14.26
CA ILE A 54 9.06 -7.35 15.57
C ILE A 54 9.10 -6.23 16.59
N VAL A 55 8.24 -6.33 17.60
CA VAL A 55 8.17 -5.38 18.71
C VAL A 55 8.62 -6.09 19.95
N THR A 56 9.54 -5.46 20.69
CA THR A 56 10.01 -5.95 21.98
C THR A 56 9.25 -5.21 23.07
N GLN A 57 8.57 -5.96 23.93
CA GLN A 57 7.85 -5.41 25.05
C GLN A 57 8.59 -5.76 26.34
N LYS A 58 8.80 -4.75 27.19
CA LYS A 58 9.42 -4.92 28.49
C LYS A 58 8.34 -5.09 29.55
N PHE A 59 8.46 -6.14 30.33
CA PHE A 59 7.61 -6.38 31.50
C PHE A 59 8.43 -6.13 32.75
N VAL A 60 7.95 -5.23 33.60
CA VAL A 60 8.60 -4.91 34.86
C VAL A 60 7.95 -5.73 35.96
N ASN A 61 8.76 -6.58 36.62
CA ASN A 61 8.32 -7.34 37.77
C ASN A 61 8.41 -6.44 39.00
N PRO A 62 7.40 -6.43 39.90
CA PRO A 62 7.47 -5.66 41.15
C PRO A 62 8.64 -6.04 42.05
N PHE A 63 9.22 -7.21 41.85
CA PHE A 63 10.35 -7.70 42.62
C PHE A 63 11.72 -7.36 42.00
N GLY A 64 11.74 -6.52 40.96
CA GLY A 64 12.97 -6.02 40.37
C GLY A 64 13.52 -6.83 39.21
N ASP A 65 12.82 -7.90 38.79
CA ASP A 65 13.24 -8.68 37.63
C ASP A 65 12.52 -8.18 36.38
N ASP A 66 13.30 -7.75 35.39
CA ASP A 66 12.73 -7.31 34.11
C ASP A 66 12.75 -8.48 33.13
N SER A 67 11.66 -8.65 32.37
CA SER A 67 11.58 -9.62 31.30
C SER A 67 11.22 -8.92 30.00
N PHE A 68 11.66 -9.50 28.87
CA PHE A 68 11.40 -8.97 27.54
C PHE A 68 10.68 -10.05 26.74
N GLU A 69 9.64 -9.63 26.01
CA GLU A 69 8.91 -10.50 25.11
C GLU A 69 8.94 -9.89 23.71
N GLN A 70 9.25 -10.71 22.73
CA GLN A 70 9.17 -10.29 21.32
C GLN A 70 7.87 -10.75 20.72
N ARG A 71 7.19 -9.82 20.02
CA ARG A 71 5.95 -10.11 19.32
C ARG A 71 6.09 -9.71 17.87
N LYS A 72 5.59 -10.55 16.98
CA LYS A 72 5.47 -10.23 15.57
C LYS A 72 4.11 -9.59 15.34
N ILE A 73 4.11 -8.37 14.83
CA ILE A 73 2.89 -7.66 14.45
C ILE A 73 2.91 -7.36 12.97
N TYR A 74 1.76 -7.07 12.40
CA TYR A 74 1.61 -6.77 10.99
C TYR A 74 1.03 -5.39 10.82
N GLU A 75 1.63 -4.62 9.91
CA GLU A 75 1.07 -3.35 9.46
C GLU A 75 0.47 -3.60 8.08
N ILE A 76 -0.77 -3.17 7.87
CA ILE A 76 -1.53 -3.47 6.66
C ILE A 76 -2.05 -2.18 6.05
N ILE A 77 -1.83 -2.02 4.74
CA ILE A 77 -2.43 -0.94 3.95
C ILE A 77 -3.34 -1.56 2.91
N ASN A 78 -4.62 -1.21 2.97
CA ASN A 78 -5.56 -1.56 1.90
C ASN A 78 -5.37 -0.57 0.76
N PHE A 79 -5.22 -1.09 -0.47
CA PHE A 79 -4.99 -0.24 -1.62
C PHE A 79 -5.82 -0.68 -2.81
N GLU A 80 -6.00 0.25 -3.71
CA GLU A 80 -6.63 0.02 -5.00
C GLU A 80 -5.89 0.85 -6.05
N ILE A 81 -5.49 0.19 -7.13
CA ILE A 81 -4.86 0.86 -8.27
C ILE A 81 -5.81 0.72 -9.46
N SER A 82 -6.27 1.85 -9.98
CA SER A 82 -7.19 1.87 -11.10
C SER A 82 -6.60 2.65 -12.26
N LYS A 83 -6.91 2.19 -13.48
CA LYS A 83 -6.48 2.85 -14.70
C LYS A 83 -7.69 3.28 -15.50
N GLU A 84 -7.77 4.59 -15.75
CA GLU A 84 -8.69 5.17 -16.74
C GLU A 84 -7.86 6.05 -17.67
N ASN A 85 -7.96 7.37 -17.55
CA ASN A 85 -7.07 8.28 -18.29
C ASN A 85 -5.69 8.37 -17.65
N ALA A 86 -5.62 8.07 -16.36
CA ALA A 86 -4.38 8.02 -15.60
C ALA A 86 -4.45 6.83 -14.65
N ILE A 87 -3.31 6.42 -14.14
CA ILE A 87 -3.23 5.38 -13.12
C ILE A 87 -3.28 6.06 -11.75
N LEU A 88 -4.26 5.70 -10.94
CA LEU A 88 -4.46 6.25 -9.61
C LEU A 88 -4.29 5.16 -8.57
N LEU A 89 -3.49 5.46 -7.56
CA LEU A 89 -3.33 4.63 -6.38
C LEU A 89 -4.12 5.26 -5.25
N GLN A 90 -5.05 4.49 -4.67
CA GLN A 90 -5.79 4.87 -3.49
C GLN A 90 -5.38 3.98 -2.34
N MET A 91 -5.06 4.59 -1.20
CA MET A 91 -4.82 3.88 0.05
C MET A 91 -5.90 4.25 1.04
N ARG A 92 -6.46 3.24 1.71
CA ARG A 92 -7.50 3.43 2.72
C ARG A 92 -6.90 3.29 4.10
N ASN A 93 -7.08 4.31 4.93
CA ASN A 93 -6.58 4.35 6.31
C ASN A 93 -5.12 3.92 6.40
N PRO A 94 -4.21 4.55 5.62
CA PRO A 94 -2.82 4.13 5.63
C PRO A 94 -2.20 4.36 7.00
N ASP A 95 -1.43 3.38 7.44
CA ASP A 95 -0.67 3.44 8.66
C ASP A 95 0.73 4.01 8.40
N ARG A 96 1.63 3.87 9.36
CA ARG A 96 2.98 4.44 9.32
C ARG A 96 3.89 3.85 8.24
N CYS A 97 3.47 2.79 7.57
CA CYS A 97 4.29 2.09 6.59
C CYS A 97 4.08 2.56 5.15
N VAL A 98 3.53 3.77 4.93
CA VAL A 98 3.29 4.29 3.58
C VAL A 98 4.57 4.36 2.76
N SER A 99 5.65 4.89 3.33
CA SER A 99 6.93 4.97 2.62
C SER A 99 7.46 3.60 2.22
N SER A 100 7.32 2.61 3.10
CA SER A 100 7.72 1.23 2.81
C SER A 100 6.88 0.63 1.69
N PHE A 101 5.57 0.91 1.68
CA PHE A 101 4.66 0.48 0.64
C PHE A 101 5.08 1.03 -0.73
N LEU A 102 5.30 2.34 -0.82
CA LEU A 102 5.67 2.97 -2.08
C LEU A 102 7.03 2.49 -2.58
N THR A 103 7.98 2.31 -1.68
CA THR A 103 9.30 1.78 -2.02
C THR A 103 9.21 0.36 -2.55
N GLU A 104 8.43 -0.50 -1.88
CA GLU A 104 8.28 -1.89 -2.29
C GLU A 104 7.51 -1.99 -3.60
N LEU A 105 6.47 -1.19 -3.79
CA LEU A 105 5.72 -1.16 -5.04
C LEU A 105 6.64 -0.80 -6.21
N ASN A 106 7.50 0.18 -6.03
CA ASN A 106 8.45 0.57 -7.07
C ASN A 106 9.51 -0.52 -7.32
N LYS A 107 9.96 -1.16 -6.25
CA LYS A 107 10.96 -2.23 -6.35
C LYS A 107 10.42 -3.45 -7.12
N VAL A 108 9.20 -3.91 -6.82
CA VAL A 108 8.63 -5.10 -7.48
C VAL A 108 8.29 -4.84 -8.95
N THR A 109 8.17 -3.59 -9.34
CA THR A 109 7.95 -3.20 -10.73
C THR A 109 9.25 -2.79 -11.43
N ASN A 110 10.41 -3.15 -10.87
CA ASN A 110 11.74 -2.84 -11.40
C ASN A 110 11.99 -1.35 -11.58
N TYR A 111 11.48 -0.53 -10.65
CA TYR A 111 11.65 0.93 -10.66
C TYR A 111 11.09 1.58 -11.92
N SER A 112 10.01 1.02 -12.46
CA SER A 112 9.35 1.53 -13.66
C SER A 112 8.26 2.55 -13.37
N LEU A 113 8.05 2.91 -12.11
CA LEU A 113 6.97 3.79 -11.69
C LEU A 113 7.51 5.12 -11.19
N PHE A 114 6.78 6.19 -11.54
CA PHE A 114 6.86 7.49 -10.87
C PHE A 114 5.57 7.68 -10.10
N ILE A 115 5.69 7.86 -8.79
CA ILE A 115 4.54 7.97 -7.90
C ILE A 115 4.57 9.35 -7.26
N ASP A 116 3.57 10.16 -7.59
CA ASP A 116 3.46 11.52 -7.10
C ASP A 116 2.13 11.75 -6.41
N ARG A 117 2.12 12.61 -5.40
CA ARG A 117 0.87 13.08 -4.84
C ARG A 117 0.18 13.99 -5.87
N PRO A 118 -1.16 13.92 -5.95
CA PRO A 118 -1.88 14.85 -6.81
C PRO A 118 -1.59 16.29 -6.38
N LYS A 119 -1.28 17.14 -7.36
CA LYS A 119 -1.04 18.56 -7.13
C LYS A 119 -2.33 19.37 -7.19
N PHE A 120 -3.45 18.73 -6.89
CA PHE A 120 -4.77 19.34 -6.92
C PHE A 120 -5.17 19.77 -5.52
N ILE A 121 -6.02 20.81 -5.48
CA ILE A 121 -6.78 21.10 -4.26
C ILE A 121 -7.81 19.99 -4.13
N LEU A 122 -7.94 19.41 -2.96
CA LEU A 122 -8.78 18.24 -2.72
C LEU A 122 -10.23 18.39 -3.23
N PRO A 123 -10.93 19.56 -3.06
CA PRO A 123 -12.26 19.73 -3.63
C PRO A 123 -12.31 19.58 -5.14
N ASP A 124 -11.33 20.11 -5.86
CA ASP A 124 -11.26 19.99 -7.32
C ASP A 124 -11.06 18.54 -7.75
N LEU A 125 -10.22 17.80 -7.02
CA LEU A 125 -10.00 16.40 -7.27
C LEU A 125 -11.29 15.59 -7.09
N LEU A 126 -12.06 15.86 -6.03
CA LEU A 126 -13.33 15.19 -5.78
C LEU A 126 -14.36 15.45 -6.88
N ILE A 127 -14.44 16.70 -7.35
CA ILE A 127 -15.34 17.06 -8.44
C ILE A 127 -14.96 16.32 -9.71
N ASP A 128 -13.67 16.29 -10.03
CA ASP A 128 -13.17 15.61 -11.22
C ASP A 128 -13.46 14.10 -11.15
N LEU A 129 -13.23 13.47 -10.01
CA LEU A 129 -13.51 12.06 -9.81
C LEU A 129 -15.00 11.74 -9.95
N ARG A 130 -15.88 12.60 -9.44
CA ARG A 130 -17.34 12.46 -9.59
C ARG A 130 -17.75 12.53 -11.04
N ASN A 131 -17.20 13.49 -11.77
CA ASN A 131 -17.51 13.66 -13.20
C ASN A 131 -17.09 12.44 -14.02
N LYS A 132 -16.06 11.73 -13.56
CA LYS A 132 -15.59 10.49 -14.19
C LYS A 132 -16.28 9.24 -13.66
N GLY A 133 -17.19 9.37 -12.70
CA GLY A 133 -17.89 8.25 -12.10
C GLY A 133 -17.02 7.40 -11.15
N LEU A 134 -15.95 7.95 -10.62
CA LEU A 134 -15.03 7.24 -9.73
C LEU A 134 -15.36 7.42 -8.24
N VAL A 135 -16.28 8.31 -7.94
CA VAL A 135 -16.73 8.58 -6.57
C VAL A 135 -18.24 8.63 -6.52
#